data_e4087373eb7b25d8ed036e78e9520926
#
_entry.id   e4087373eb7b25d8ed036e78e9520926
#
_cell.length_a   1.000
_cell.length_b   1.000
_cell.length_c   1.000
_cell.angle_alpha   90.00
_cell.angle_beta   90.00
_cell.angle_gamma   90.00
#
_symmetry.space_group_name_H-M   'P 1'
#
loop_
_entity.id
_entity.type
_entity.pdbx_description
1 polymer ?
#
loop_
_entity_poly.entity_id
_entity_poly.type
_entity_poly.pdbx_seq_one_letter_code
_entity_poly.pdbx_strand_id
1 'polypeptide(L)'
;MGIRFGELSLRFGCALGAVVLALGCSSFRAARLYQSGTSALDRGDSRQAIAELERAAELSPGASEVQNHLGLAYQAAGRESDAEFAFRRAVALDCGNAAAVENLRVVEAHAREDRP
;
A
#
# COMPACT_ATOMS: atom_id res chain seq x y z
N MET A 1 27.79 10.09 -47.52
CA MET A 1 27.51 10.38 -46.10
C MET A 1 26.21 9.70 -45.73
N GLY A 2 26.28 8.49 -45.20
CA GLY A 2 25.12 7.72 -44.78
C GLY A 2 24.84 7.97 -43.30
N ILE A 3 23.81 8.75 -42.96
CA ILE A 3 23.33 8.83 -41.59
C ILE A 3 22.54 7.54 -41.32
N ARG A 4 23.07 6.67 -40.47
CA ARG A 4 22.37 5.44 -40.07
C ARG A 4 21.28 5.78 -39.07
N PHE A 5 20.08 6.02 -39.54
CA PHE A 5 18.90 6.25 -38.67
C PHE A 5 18.42 4.98 -37.94
N GLY A 6 18.95 3.79 -38.31
CA GLY A 6 18.49 2.51 -37.73
C GLY A 6 19.00 2.21 -36.32
N GLU A 7 20.15 2.70 -35.93
CA GLU A 7 20.74 2.36 -34.63
C GLU A 7 20.19 3.20 -33.43
N LEU A 8 19.68 4.40 -33.70
CA LEU A 8 19.12 5.25 -32.66
C LEU A 8 17.75 4.73 -32.18
N SER A 9 16.95 4.19 -33.09
CA SER A 9 15.62 3.65 -32.78
C SER A 9 15.68 2.38 -31.90
N LEU A 10 16.68 1.54 -32.09
CA LEU A 10 16.82 0.29 -31.33
C LEU A 10 17.25 0.55 -29.86
N ARG A 11 18.07 1.56 -29.64
CA ARG A 11 18.51 1.93 -28.28
C ARG A 11 17.41 2.58 -27.43
N PHE A 12 16.54 3.38 -28.04
CA PHE A 12 15.37 3.96 -27.36
C PHE A 12 14.30 2.91 -27.06
N GLY A 13 14.08 1.93 -27.95
CA GLY A 13 13.12 0.85 -27.75
C GLY A 13 13.47 -0.06 -26.55
N CYS A 14 14.75 -0.40 -26.37
CA CYS A 14 15.19 -1.21 -25.23
C CYS A 14 15.08 -0.48 -23.89
N ALA A 15 15.35 0.81 -23.84
CA ALA A 15 15.25 1.60 -22.60
C ALA A 15 13.79 1.74 -22.13
N LEU A 16 12.85 2.00 -23.06
CA LEU A 16 11.42 2.07 -22.78
C LEU A 16 10.85 0.70 -22.37
N GLY A 17 11.27 -0.37 -23.01
CA GLY A 17 10.86 -1.73 -22.67
C GLY A 17 11.32 -2.14 -21.27
N ALA A 18 12.54 -1.80 -20.88
CA ALA A 18 13.07 -2.08 -19.54
C ALA A 18 12.32 -1.32 -18.44
N VAL A 19 11.96 -0.07 -18.68
CA VAL A 19 11.18 0.75 -17.73
C VAL A 19 9.77 0.20 -17.54
N VAL A 20 9.09 -0.20 -18.61
CA VAL A 20 7.73 -0.80 -18.53
C VAL A 20 7.77 -2.13 -17.78
N LEU A 21 8.76 -2.98 -18.01
CA LEU A 21 8.92 -4.25 -17.30
C LEU A 21 9.23 -4.03 -15.81
N ALA A 22 10.04 -3.04 -15.46
CA ALA A 22 10.36 -2.74 -14.07
C ALA A 22 9.14 -2.23 -13.29
N LEU A 23 8.32 -1.38 -13.88
CA LEU A 23 7.06 -0.88 -13.28
C LEU A 23 6.03 -2.00 -13.12
N GLY A 24 5.90 -2.91 -14.10
CA GLY A 24 5.02 -4.07 -14.02
C GLY A 24 5.40 -5.03 -12.89
N CYS A 25 6.71 -5.25 -12.67
CA CYS A 25 7.21 -6.13 -11.61
C CYS A 25 6.91 -5.57 -10.21
N SER A 26 7.03 -4.26 -10.00
CA SER A 26 6.75 -3.64 -8.69
C SER A 26 5.27 -3.71 -8.32
N SER A 27 4.37 -3.44 -9.26
CA SER A 27 2.93 -3.53 -9.06
C SER A 27 2.48 -4.97 -8.75
N PHE A 28 3.04 -5.96 -9.45
CA PHE A 28 2.75 -7.36 -9.16
C PHE A 28 3.25 -7.80 -7.78
N ARG A 29 4.42 -7.34 -7.38
CA ARG A 29 4.96 -7.61 -6.02
C ARG A 29 4.11 -6.95 -4.94
N ALA A 30 3.67 -5.71 -5.13
CA ALA A 30 2.77 -5.04 -4.21
C ALA A 30 1.46 -5.80 -4.03
N ALA A 31 0.84 -6.25 -5.12
CA ALA A 31 -0.39 -7.03 -5.09
C ALA A 31 -0.22 -8.35 -4.33
N ARG A 32 0.88 -9.07 -4.55
CA ARG A 32 1.16 -10.31 -3.81
C ARG A 32 1.36 -10.08 -2.32
N LEU A 33 2.10 -9.05 -1.94
CA LEU A 33 2.31 -8.69 -0.53
C LEU A 33 1.00 -8.26 0.13
N TYR A 34 0.17 -7.51 -0.58
CA TYR A 34 -1.17 -7.15 -0.10
C TYR A 34 -2.04 -8.39 0.16
N GLN A 35 -2.11 -9.31 -0.80
CA GLN A 35 -2.87 -10.56 -0.63
C GLN A 35 -2.35 -11.41 0.53
N SER A 36 -1.04 -11.55 0.65
CA SER A 36 -0.43 -12.30 1.74
C SER A 36 -0.67 -11.64 3.09
N GLY A 37 -0.54 -10.32 3.16
CA GLY A 37 -0.78 -9.54 4.38
C GLY A 37 -2.24 -9.58 4.83
N THR A 38 -3.21 -9.45 3.92
CA THR A 38 -4.64 -9.60 4.25
C THR A 38 -4.97 -11.01 4.68
N SER A 39 -4.42 -12.03 4.04
CA SER A 39 -4.58 -13.42 4.45
C SER A 39 -3.97 -13.70 5.84
N ALA A 40 -2.84 -13.07 6.18
CA ALA A 40 -2.26 -13.14 7.52
C ALA A 40 -3.17 -12.50 8.56
N LEU A 41 -3.77 -11.35 8.23
CA LEU A 41 -4.74 -10.68 9.10
C LEU A 41 -5.96 -11.56 9.37
N ASP A 42 -6.51 -12.22 8.36
CA ASP A 42 -7.66 -13.14 8.48
C ASP A 42 -7.35 -14.34 9.40
N ARG A 43 -6.08 -14.78 9.44
CA ARG A 43 -5.62 -15.84 10.35
C ARG A 43 -5.28 -15.35 11.75
N GLY A 44 -5.37 -14.04 12.00
CA GLY A 44 -4.99 -13.45 13.29
C GLY A 44 -3.48 -13.25 13.47
N ASP A 45 -2.67 -13.43 12.42
CA ASP A 45 -1.23 -13.14 12.46
C ASP A 45 -0.95 -11.67 12.15
N SER A 46 -1.20 -10.81 13.13
CA SER A 46 -1.02 -9.37 12.99
C SER A 46 0.44 -8.97 12.71
N ARG A 47 1.41 -9.74 13.23
CA ARG A 47 2.84 -9.46 12.98
C ARG A 47 3.21 -9.65 11.51
N GLN A 48 2.82 -10.78 10.92
CA GLN A 48 3.06 -11.05 9.51
C GLN A 48 2.26 -10.06 8.65
N ALA A 49 1.00 -9.79 9.01
CA ALA A 49 0.15 -8.84 8.29
C ALA A 49 0.81 -7.45 8.21
N ILE A 50 1.29 -6.91 9.34
CA ILE A 50 1.98 -5.61 9.37
C ILE A 50 3.21 -5.64 8.46
N ALA A 51 4.10 -6.61 8.60
CA ALA A 51 5.33 -6.68 7.82
C ALA A 51 5.07 -6.70 6.29
N GLU A 52 4.08 -7.45 5.85
CA GLU A 52 3.77 -7.59 4.43
C GLU A 52 3.01 -6.39 3.88
N LEU A 53 2.06 -5.82 4.65
CA LEU A 53 1.31 -4.63 4.26
C LEU A 53 2.18 -3.36 4.26
N GLU A 54 3.13 -3.22 5.18
CA GLU A 54 4.13 -2.14 5.13
C GLU A 54 4.94 -2.19 3.83
N ARG A 55 5.42 -3.37 3.44
CA ARG A 55 6.15 -3.56 2.18
C ARG A 55 5.27 -3.32 0.95
N ALA A 56 3.99 -3.71 1.01
CA ALA A 56 3.02 -3.39 -0.04
C ALA A 56 2.81 -1.88 -0.18
N ALA A 57 2.72 -1.15 0.94
CA ALA A 57 2.57 0.30 0.97
C ALA A 57 3.80 1.04 0.44
N GLU A 58 5.02 0.52 0.68
CA GLU A 58 6.25 1.05 0.08
C GLU A 58 6.27 0.93 -1.44
N LEU A 59 5.77 -0.19 -1.97
CA LEU A 59 5.71 -0.45 -3.41
C LEU A 59 4.53 0.23 -4.10
N SER A 60 3.48 0.57 -3.36
CA SER A 60 2.27 1.23 -3.85
C SER A 60 1.82 2.33 -2.88
N PRO A 61 2.57 3.44 -2.78
CA PRO A 61 2.34 4.47 -1.76
C PRO A 61 1.00 5.21 -1.93
N GLY A 62 0.38 5.16 -3.11
CA GLY A 62 -0.92 5.76 -3.42
C GLY A 62 -2.13 4.83 -3.19
N ALA A 63 -1.93 3.60 -2.72
CA ALA A 63 -2.99 2.64 -2.55
C ALA A 63 -3.72 2.83 -1.20
N SER A 64 -4.88 3.49 -1.23
CA SER A 64 -5.73 3.70 -0.06
C SER A 64 -6.12 2.41 0.65
N GLU A 65 -6.45 1.35 -0.11
CA GLU A 65 -6.81 0.05 0.46
C GLU A 65 -5.67 -0.60 1.23
N VAL A 66 -4.43 -0.48 0.75
CA VAL A 66 -3.26 -1.01 1.47
C VAL A 66 -3.11 -0.31 2.82
N GLN A 67 -3.25 1.03 2.85
CA GLN A 67 -3.19 1.80 4.10
C GLN A 67 -4.34 1.44 5.05
N ASN A 68 -5.54 1.21 4.53
CA ASN A 68 -6.67 0.78 5.35
C ASN A 68 -6.42 -0.60 6.00
N HIS A 69 -5.94 -1.59 5.24
CA HIS A 69 -5.63 -2.90 5.80
C HIS A 69 -4.42 -2.88 6.75
N LEU A 70 -3.45 -2.00 6.50
CA LEU A 70 -2.36 -1.77 7.44
C LEU A 70 -2.88 -1.20 8.77
N GLY A 71 -3.84 -0.28 8.74
CA GLY A 71 -4.54 0.20 9.92
C GLY A 71 -5.23 -0.91 10.71
N LEU A 72 -5.95 -1.81 10.02
CA LEU A 72 -6.57 -2.98 10.64
C LEU A 72 -5.54 -3.93 11.27
N ALA A 73 -4.39 -4.12 10.62
CA ALA A 73 -3.31 -4.95 11.14
C ALA A 73 -2.66 -4.34 12.40
N TYR A 74 -2.46 -3.03 12.44
CA TYR A 74 -2.00 -2.31 13.63
C TYR A 74 -3.01 -2.41 14.77
N GLN A 75 -4.30 -2.22 14.48
CA GLN A 75 -5.37 -2.36 15.46
C GLN A 75 -5.42 -3.78 16.06
N ALA A 76 -5.31 -4.82 15.23
CA ALA A 76 -5.23 -6.21 15.66
C ALA A 76 -3.99 -6.49 16.54
N ALA A 77 -2.93 -5.71 16.39
CA ALA A 77 -1.72 -5.76 17.22
C ALA A 77 -1.79 -4.88 18.48
N GLY A 78 -2.89 -4.17 18.74
CA GLY A 78 -3.04 -3.22 19.85
C GLY A 78 -2.26 -1.90 19.67
N ARG A 79 -1.86 -1.59 18.43
CA ARG A 79 -1.09 -0.38 18.08
C ARG A 79 -2.03 0.71 17.57
N GLU A 80 -2.87 1.24 18.48
CA GLU A 80 -3.96 2.16 18.14
C GLU A 80 -3.49 3.46 17.44
N SER A 81 -2.39 4.07 17.92
CA SER A 81 -1.86 5.29 17.28
C SER A 81 -1.38 5.07 15.86
N ASP A 82 -0.76 3.92 15.58
CA ASP A 82 -0.32 3.56 14.23
C ASP A 82 -1.52 3.24 13.34
N ALA A 83 -2.55 2.61 13.89
CA ALA A 83 -3.81 2.34 13.19
C ALA A 83 -4.49 3.65 12.77
N GLU A 84 -4.63 4.60 13.69
CA GLU A 84 -5.20 5.92 13.41
C GLU A 84 -4.44 6.65 12.29
N PHE A 85 -3.10 6.62 12.34
CA PHE A 85 -2.27 7.23 11.30
C PHE A 85 -2.49 6.57 9.93
N ALA A 86 -2.54 5.24 9.88
CA ALA A 86 -2.76 4.50 8.64
C ALA A 86 -4.15 4.77 8.04
N PHE A 87 -5.20 4.80 8.88
CA PHE A 87 -6.55 5.13 8.42
C PHE A 87 -6.66 6.58 7.93
N ARG A 88 -6.06 7.55 8.60
CA ARG A 88 -6.00 8.94 8.12
C ARG A 88 -5.32 9.03 6.77
N ARG A 89 -4.25 8.29 6.58
CA ARG A 89 -3.53 8.24 5.32
C ARG A 89 -4.38 7.59 4.21
N ALA A 90 -5.13 6.54 4.52
CA ALA A 90 -6.06 5.93 3.58
C ALA A 90 -7.13 6.91 3.11
N VAL A 91 -7.76 7.66 4.04
CA VAL A 91 -8.77 8.68 3.72
C VAL A 91 -8.16 9.84 2.92
N ALA A 92 -6.93 10.25 3.22
CA ALA A 92 -6.24 11.30 2.48
C ALA A 92 -5.93 10.88 1.03
N LEU A 93 -5.64 9.60 0.79
CA LEU A 93 -5.39 9.05 -0.54
C LEU A 93 -6.68 8.86 -1.35
N ASP A 94 -7.75 8.46 -0.70
CA ASP A 94 -9.07 8.29 -1.30
C ASP A 94 -10.17 8.56 -0.27
N CYS A 95 -10.76 9.75 -0.31
CA CYS A 95 -11.88 10.12 0.55
C CYS A 95 -13.19 9.35 0.23
N GLY A 96 -13.26 8.66 -0.90
CA GLY A 96 -14.35 7.76 -1.28
C GLY A 96 -14.23 6.35 -0.69
N ASN A 97 -13.10 6.03 -0.06
CA ASN A 97 -12.93 4.76 0.64
C ASN A 97 -13.74 4.73 1.95
N ALA A 98 -15.00 4.31 1.84
CA ALA A 98 -15.95 4.30 2.95
C ALA A 98 -15.47 3.45 4.14
N ALA A 99 -14.76 2.34 3.88
CA ALA A 99 -14.21 1.49 4.92
C ALA A 99 -13.14 2.23 5.75
N ALA A 100 -12.23 2.95 5.07
CA ALA A 100 -11.21 3.75 5.75
C ALA A 100 -11.81 4.90 6.57
N VAL A 101 -12.83 5.57 6.03
CA VAL A 101 -13.54 6.64 6.73
C VAL A 101 -14.21 6.12 8.01
N GLU A 102 -14.89 4.98 7.93
CA GLU A 102 -15.54 4.38 9.11
C GLU A 102 -14.53 3.86 10.12
N ASN A 103 -13.46 3.21 9.68
CA ASN A 103 -12.42 2.73 10.58
C ASN A 103 -11.73 3.88 11.32
N LEU A 104 -11.47 5.00 10.61
CA LEU A 104 -10.92 6.20 11.22
C LEU A 104 -11.86 6.77 12.29
N ARG A 105 -13.15 6.86 11.99
CA ARG A 105 -14.16 7.35 12.93
C ARG A 105 -14.18 6.51 14.23
N VAL A 106 -14.10 5.19 14.09
CA VAL A 106 -14.13 4.26 15.21
C VAL A 106 -12.88 4.43 16.10
N VAL A 107 -11.68 4.44 15.51
CA VAL A 107 -10.44 4.54 16.29
C VAL A 107 -10.33 5.91 16.98
N GLU A 108 -10.78 6.98 16.32
CA GLU A 108 -10.83 8.32 16.93
C GLU A 108 -11.84 8.44 18.08
N ALA A 109 -12.95 7.68 18.03
CA ALA A 109 -13.92 7.61 19.12
C ALA A 109 -13.30 6.95 20.36
N HIS A 110 -12.65 5.79 20.19
CA HIS A 110 -11.95 5.11 21.28
C HIS A 110 -10.85 5.98 21.90
N ALA A 111 -10.05 6.65 21.10
CA ALA A 111 -9.00 7.55 21.58
C ALA A 111 -9.52 8.75 22.41
N ARG A 112 -10.80 9.12 22.25
CA ARG A 112 -11.44 10.17 23.06
C ARG A 112 -11.94 9.64 24.41
N GLU A 113 -12.42 8.41 24.43
CA GLU A 113 -12.92 7.75 25.66
C GLU A 113 -11.78 7.44 26.63
N ASP A 114 -10.60 7.10 26.11
CA ASP A 114 -9.40 6.77 26.91
C ASP A 114 -8.64 8.00 27.46
N ARG A 115 -9.06 9.21 27.10
CA ARG A 115 -8.46 10.43 27.67
C ARG A 115 -9.05 10.73 29.03
N PRO A 116 -8.17 10.87 30.06
CA PRO A 116 -8.61 11.28 31.41
C PRO A 116 -9.18 12.69 31.44
#